data_27be3c9e5535524306bd653dca832cd4
#
_entry.id   27be3c9e5535524306bd653dca832cd4
#
_cell.length_a   1.000
_cell.length_b   1.000
_cell.length_c   1.000
_cell.angle_alpha   90.00
_cell.angle_beta   90.00
_cell.angle_gamma   90.00
#
_symmetry.space_group_name_H-M   'P 1'
#
loop_
_entity.id
_entity.type
_entity.pdbx_description
1 polymer ?
#
loop_
_entity_poly.entity_id
_entity_poly.type
_entity_poly.pdbx_seq_one_letter_code
_entity_poly.pdbx_strand_id
1 'polypeptide(L)'
;KSSSNIFFHERNFLFQVNSNLNDRVSFYSSEEFFICGYSLLDYEEKDYDNNDSRYALIKYLKEGKKFFSKLNGSFSFIIFNKIKKQLFAVTDHMNLKPIYYCNFANGLFFSNKLQNMFDCNFLSRNLDEEVLYDYLVTGLPRNNRTLFSGLSVLQNNHCLTFDIVSKKISLLQYYKFKSNKFDGLDLFEDTRTKFLRSLEYPFKKSPRNIATMLSGGIDSSSISSCLDYLNLDTGEKQIHSYSAVFTELAKDEKLIADESEYIDEVLSATSLRAKKIDFSNSGPLSALEEVSKLSEPALGPNIYVNLAFMKSLSAKGIQILFEGNGGDSIIGHGYGRFLELARRMQYYSLYNEYKDFCKALNRDLNFSHFFKQYILKNFEPLYFQKRRILTKNK
;
A
#
# COMPACT_ATOMS: atom_id res chain seq x y z
N LYS A 1 -12.89 -23.54 -11.43
CA LYS A 1 -12.29 -22.25 -11.85
C LYS A 1 -10.99 -22.61 -12.53
N SER A 2 -10.88 -22.46 -13.86
CA SER A 2 -9.66 -22.74 -14.62
C SER A 2 -8.62 -21.66 -14.31
N SER A 3 -7.57 -22.03 -13.59
CA SER A 3 -6.36 -21.22 -13.52
C SER A 3 -5.63 -21.31 -14.85
N SER A 4 -5.42 -20.21 -15.54
CA SER A 4 -4.56 -20.20 -16.72
C SER A 4 -3.10 -20.17 -16.24
N ASN A 5 -2.37 -21.25 -16.49
CA ASN A 5 -0.94 -21.28 -16.25
C ASN A 5 -0.25 -20.85 -17.54
N ILE A 6 0.45 -19.72 -17.49
CA ILE A 6 1.28 -19.24 -18.59
C ILE A 6 2.72 -19.63 -18.25
N PHE A 7 3.33 -20.44 -19.11
CA PHE A 7 4.72 -20.82 -18.98
C PHE A 7 5.52 -20.15 -20.09
N PHE A 8 6.59 -19.48 -19.70
CA PHE A 8 7.63 -19.06 -20.61
C PHE A 8 8.93 -19.71 -20.16
N HIS A 9 9.55 -20.50 -21.06
CA HIS A 9 10.79 -21.20 -20.79
C HIS A 9 11.81 -20.85 -21.86
N GLU A 10 12.96 -20.40 -21.44
CA GLU A 10 14.14 -20.24 -22.28
C GLU A 10 15.36 -20.72 -21.49
N ARG A 11 16.29 -21.41 -22.12
CA ARG A 11 17.44 -22.20 -21.57
C ARG A 11 17.84 -21.99 -20.09
N ASN A 12 17.82 -20.77 -19.57
CA ASN A 12 18.22 -20.41 -18.20
C ASN A 12 17.19 -19.55 -17.47
N PHE A 13 15.97 -19.47 -17.99
CA PHE A 13 14.91 -18.64 -17.45
C PHE A 13 13.57 -19.37 -17.52
N LEU A 14 13.00 -19.61 -16.37
CA LEU A 14 11.64 -20.16 -16.23
C LEU A 14 10.75 -19.10 -15.63
N PHE A 15 9.66 -18.79 -16.31
CA PHE A 15 8.64 -17.90 -15.82
C PHE A 15 7.30 -18.62 -15.79
N GLN A 16 6.65 -18.58 -14.64
CA GLN A 16 5.33 -19.15 -14.43
C GLN A 16 4.39 -18.07 -13.90
N VAL A 17 3.28 -17.85 -14.58
CA VAL A 17 2.16 -17.05 -14.08
C VAL A 17 1.03 -17.97 -13.70
N ASN A 18 0.73 -18.01 -12.43
CA ASN A 18 -0.52 -18.59 -11.93
C ASN A 18 -1.50 -17.44 -11.75
N SER A 19 -2.26 -17.08 -12.78
CA SER A 19 -3.29 -16.08 -12.68
C SER A 19 -4.66 -16.73 -12.63
N ASN A 20 -5.50 -16.30 -11.70
CA ASN A 20 -6.93 -16.43 -11.89
C ASN A 20 -7.32 -15.48 -13.03
N LEU A 21 -8.31 -15.82 -13.84
CA LEU A 21 -8.80 -15.03 -15.00
C LEU A 21 -9.08 -13.53 -14.71
N ASN A 22 -9.04 -13.16 -13.46
CA ASN A 22 -9.35 -11.83 -12.92
C ASN A 22 -8.14 -11.05 -12.44
N ASP A 23 -6.93 -11.61 -12.48
CA ASP A 23 -5.73 -10.90 -12.04
C ASP A 23 -5.31 -9.90 -13.13
N ARG A 24 -4.98 -8.67 -12.72
CA ARG A 24 -4.43 -7.64 -13.61
C ARG A 24 -2.97 -7.94 -13.95
N VAL A 25 -2.72 -9.16 -14.37
CA VAL A 25 -1.43 -9.61 -14.85
C VAL A 25 -1.45 -9.58 -16.36
N SER A 26 -0.54 -8.85 -16.92
CA SER A 26 -0.32 -8.80 -18.36
C SER A 26 1.08 -9.31 -18.71
N PHE A 27 1.25 -9.77 -19.92
CA PHE A 27 2.56 -10.14 -20.46
C PHE A 27 2.63 -9.76 -21.93
N TYR A 28 3.85 -9.59 -22.41
CA TYR A 28 4.14 -9.38 -23.82
C TYR A 28 5.51 -9.97 -24.16
N SER A 29 5.63 -10.58 -25.32
CA SER A 29 6.89 -11.16 -25.80
C SER A 29 7.18 -10.70 -27.21
N SER A 30 8.43 -10.29 -27.45
CA SER A 30 9.01 -10.05 -28.76
C SER A 30 10.20 -11.02 -28.97
N GLU A 31 10.88 -10.92 -30.11
CA GLU A 31 12.08 -11.70 -30.37
C GLU A 31 13.18 -11.45 -29.33
N GLU A 32 13.36 -10.17 -28.93
CA GLU A 32 14.44 -9.76 -28.04
C GLU A 32 14.06 -9.70 -26.57
N PHE A 33 12.77 -9.48 -26.26
CA PHE A 33 12.33 -9.20 -24.90
C PHE A 33 11.11 -10.04 -24.51
N PHE A 34 11.05 -10.31 -23.22
CA PHE A 34 9.84 -10.77 -22.55
C PHE A 34 9.56 -9.83 -21.38
N ILE A 35 8.31 -9.44 -21.19
CA ILE A 35 7.84 -8.68 -20.04
C ILE A 35 6.57 -9.29 -19.48
N CYS A 36 6.46 -9.27 -18.17
CA CYS A 36 5.24 -9.63 -17.48
C CYS A 36 5.14 -8.88 -16.17
N GLY A 37 3.96 -8.72 -15.67
CA GLY A 37 3.75 -8.14 -14.37
C GLY A 37 2.30 -7.83 -14.06
N TYR A 38 2.10 -7.37 -12.83
CA TYR A 38 0.86 -6.79 -12.37
C TYR A 38 0.87 -5.30 -12.70
N SER A 39 -0.27 -4.77 -13.17
CA SER A 39 -0.37 -3.34 -13.47
C SER A 39 -1.79 -2.80 -13.49
N LEU A 40 -1.89 -1.54 -13.11
CA LEU A 40 -3.03 -0.67 -13.31
C LEU A 40 -2.44 0.71 -13.62
N LEU A 41 -2.17 0.94 -14.92
CA LEU A 41 -1.41 2.10 -15.39
C LEU A 41 -2.31 3.19 -15.93
N ASP A 42 -1.95 4.44 -15.60
CA ASP A 42 -2.57 5.65 -16.13
C ASP A 42 -1.85 6.10 -17.42
N TYR A 43 -2.47 5.83 -18.58
CA TYR A 43 -2.02 6.33 -19.87
C TYR A 43 -3.21 6.52 -20.83
N GLU A 44 -3.15 7.55 -21.64
CA GLU A 44 -4.23 7.93 -22.55
C GLU A 44 -4.14 7.25 -23.93
N GLU A 45 -3.04 6.57 -24.23
CA GLU A 45 -2.79 6.04 -25.57
C GLU A 45 -3.56 4.73 -25.80
N LYS A 46 -4.43 4.73 -26.81
CA LYS A 46 -5.25 3.57 -27.22
C LYS A 46 -4.48 2.52 -28.03
N ASP A 47 -3.22 2.79 -28.41
CA ASP A 47 -2.45 2.00 -29.39
C ASP A 47 -1.81 0.72 -28.84
N TYR A 48 -2.09 0.33 -27.61
CA TYR A 48 -1.42 -0.80 -26.95
C TYR A 48 -2.37 -1.96 -26.61
N ASP A 49 -3.55 -2.03 -27.27
CA ASP A 49 -4.54 -3.10 -27.09
C ASP A 49 -4.93 -3.31 -25.60
N ASN A 50 -4.90 -2.25 -24.79
CA ASN A 50 -5.06 -2.31 -23.33
C ASN A 50 -4.08 -3.27 -22.62
N ASN A 51 -2.92 -3.53 -23.22
CA ASN A 51 -1.89 -4.37 -22.63
C ASN A 51 -0.81 -3.50 -21.99
N ASP A 52 -0.89 -3.33 -20.68
CA ASP A 52 0.03 -2.52 -19.89
C ASP A 52 1.50 -2.99 -20.01
N SER A 53 1.74 -4.31 -20.12
CA SER A 53 3.10 -4.84 -20.31
C SER A 53 3.67 -4.43 -21.66
N ARG A 54 2.88 -4.47 -22.73
CA ARG A 54 3.29 -4.01 -24.06
C ARG A 54 3.64 -2.51 -24.03
N TYR A 55 2.75 -1.70 -23.43
CA TYR A 55 2.99 -0.28 -23.23
C TYR A 55 4.29 -0.01 -22.47
N ALA A 56 4.44 -0.64 -21.31
CA ALA A 56 5.62 -0.46 -20.45
C ALA A 56 6.92 -0.85 -21.16
N LEU A 57 6.92 -1.96 -21.92
CA LEU A 57 8.11 -2.39 -22.65
C LEU A 57 8.48 -1.39 -23.74
N ILE A 58 7.55 -0.95 -24.58
CA ILE A 58 7.83 -0.03 -25.68
C ILE A 58 8.37 1.30 -25.15
N LYS A 59 7.78 1.84 -24.09
CA LYS A 59 8.26 3.06 -23.46
C LYS A 59 9.62 2.88 -22.78
N TYR A 60 9.85 1.75 -22.12
CA TYR A 60 11.16 1.41 -21.56
C TYR A 60 12.25 1.31 -22.63
N LEU A 61 11.98 0.72 -23.77
CA LEU A 61 12.94 0.64 -24.87
C LEU A 61 13.27 2.03 -25.44
N LYS A 62 12.30 2.94 -25.46
CA LYS A 62 12.48 4.31 -25.98
C LYS A 62 13.20 5.24 -25.01
N GLU A 63 12.85 5.19 -23.72
CA GLU A 63 13.28 6.18 -22.70
C GLU A 63 14.23 5.59 -21.65
N GLY A 64 14.41 4.28 -21.65
CA GLY A 64 15.21 3.57 -20.65
C GLY A 64 14.54 3.57 -19.26
N LYS A 65 15.35 3.38 -18.22
CA LYS A 65 14.89 3.31 -16.84
C LYS A 65 14.22 4.61 -16.34
N LYS A 66 14.49 5.74 -16.97
CA LYS A 66 13.86 7.04 -16.64
C LYS A 66 12.35 7.05 -16.88
N PHE A 67 11.86 6.21 -17.77
CA PHE A 67 10.43 6.07 -18.02
C PHE A 67 9.64 5.74 -16.74
N PHE A 68 10.15 4.80 -15.91
CA PHE A 68 9.45 4.38 -14.69
C PHE A 68 9.23 5.52 -13.68
N SER A 69 10.08 6.56 -13.70
CA SER A 69 9.87 7.73 -12.84
C SER A 69 8.69 8.62 -13.24
N LYS A 70 8.19 8.46 -14.47
CA LYS A 70 7.06 9.22 -15.01
C LYS A 70 5.77 8.39 -15.06
N LEU A 71 5.89 7.08 -14.83
CA LEU A 71 4.77 6.17 -14.95
C LEU A 71 3.83 6.33 -13.76
N ASN A 72 2.59 6.68 -14.04
CA ASN A 72 1.53 6.76 -13.04
C ASN A 72 0.79 5.42 -12.94
N GLY A 73 0.38 5.09 -11.72
CA GLY A 73 -0.37 3.89 -11.43
C GLY A 73 0.40 2.89 -10.59
N SER A 74 -0.23 1.75 -10.38
CA SER A 74 0.31 0.62 -9.61
C SER A 74 0.94 -0.38 -10.56
N PHE A 75 2.18 -0.77 -10.32
CA PHE A 75 2.86 -1.75 -11.18
C PHE A 75 4.00 -2.50 -10.50
N SER A 76 4.18 -3.73 -10.96
CA SER A 76 5.39 -4.50 -10.73
C SER A 76 5.69 -5.32 -11.98
N PHE A 77 6.85 -5.09 -12.61
CA PHE A 77 7.24 -5.74 -13.85
C PHE A 77 8.56 -6.51 -13.72
N ILE A 78 8.61 -7.65 -14.41
CA ILE A 78 9.83 -8.38 -14.70
C ILE A 78 10.04 -8.31 -16.22
N ILE A 79 11.19 -7.79 -16.63
CA ILE A 79 11.60 -7.66 -18.04
C ILE A 79 12.83 -8.50 -18.24
N PHE A 80 12.80 -9.40 -19.22
CA PHE A 80 13.93 -10.22 -19.60
C PHE A 80 14.42 -9.85 -21.00
N ASN A 81 15.67 -9.41 -21.08
CA ASN A 81 16.37 -9.22 -22.37
C ASN A 81 17.03 -10.54 -22.77
N LYS A 82 16.50 -11.17 -23.81
CA LYS A 82 16.92 -12.49 -24.30
C LYS A 82 18.34 -12.46 -24.90
N ILE A 83 18.71 -11.34 -25.55
CA ILE A 83 20.03 -11.18 -26.22
C ILE A 83 21.09 -10.90 -25.15
N LYS A 84 20.89 -9.90 -24.30
CA LYS A 84 21.86 -9.51 -23.28
C LYS A 84 21.89 -10.46 -22.08
N LYS A 85 20.96 -11.41 -21.99
CA LYS A 85 20.81 -12.31 -20.83
C LYS A 85 20.70 -11.53 -19.51
N GLN A 86 19.92 -10.46 -19.53
CA GLN A 86 19.70 -9.60 -18.38
C GLN A 86 18.24 -9.60 -17.99
N LEU A 87 18.01 -9.71 -16.70
CA LEU A 87 16.70 -9.56 -16.09
C LEU A 87 16.62 -8.24 -15.36
N PHE A 88 15.50 -7.56 -15.52
CA PHE A 88 15.21 -6.30 -14.89
C PHE A 88 13.87 -6.40 -14.14
N ALA A 89 13.88 -6.13 -12.84
CA ALA A 89 12.69 -6.09 -12.01
C ALA A 89 12.45 -4.67 -11.51
N VAL A 90 11.20 -4.21 -11.53
CA VAL A 90 10.84 -2.86 -11.10
C VAL A 90 9.49 -2.87 -10.41
N THR A 91 9.36 -2.10 -9.32
CA THR A 91 8.12 -1.86 -8.60
C THR A 91 7.75 -0.39 -8.65
N ASP A 92 6.47 -0.09 -8.47
CA ASP A 92 5.95 1.27 -8.44
C ASP A 92 6.49 2.11 -7.27
N HIS A 93 6.12 3.39 -7.25
CA HIS A 93 6.57 4.38 -6.28
C HIS A 93 6.20 4.03 -4.82
N MET A 94 5.12 3.29 -4.61
CA MET A 94 4.60 2.91 -3.27
C MET A 94 4.79 1.42 -2.96
N ASN A 95 5.29 0.64 -3.92
CA ASN A 95 5.44 -0.82 -3.82
C ASN A 95 4.14 -1.55 -3.48
N LEU A 96 3.05 -1.16 -4.14
CA LEU A 96 1.70 -1.71 -3.87
C LEU A 96 1.59 -3.20 -4.21
N LYS A 97 2.45 -3.68 -5.11
CA LYS A 97 2.60 -5.10 -5.44
C LYS A 97 4.05 -5.49 -5.32
N PRO A 98 4.47 -6.01 -4.16
CA PRO A 98 5.87 -6.29 -3.88
C PRO A 98 6.43 -7.39 -4.80
N ILE A 99 7.72 -7.29 -5.08
CA ILE A 99 8.52 -8.35 -5.68
C ILE A 99 9.49 -8.84 -4.61
N TYR A 100 9.31 -10.08 -4.17
CA TYR A 100 10.26 -10.78 -3.32
C TYR A 100 11.32 -11.43 -4.19
N TYR A 101 12.55 -11.48 -3.69
CA TYR A 101 13.64 -12.15 -4.38
C TYR A 101 14.64 -12.79 -3.42
N CYS A 102 15.20 -13.90 -3.84
CA CYS A 102 16.34 -14.50 -3.17
C CYS A 102 17.44 -14.86 -4.16
N ASN A 103 18.67 -14.68 -3.73
CA ASN A 103 19.86 -15.05 -4.49
C ASN A 103 20.34 -16.43 -3.99
N PHE A 104 20.55 -17.34 -4.93
CA PHE A 104 21.10 -18.67 -4.64
C PHE A 104 22.28 -18.96 -5.58
N ALA A 105 23.04 -20.01 -5.29
CA ALA A 105 24.32 -20.28 -5.99
C ALA A 105 24.23 -20.26 -7.53
N ASN A 106 23.06 -20.66 -8.07
CA ASN A 106 22.87 -20.81 -9.52
C ASN A 106 21.98 -19.74 -10.16
N GLY A 107 21.46 -18.76 -9.40
CA GLY A 107 20.58 -17.76 -9.99
C GLY A 107 19.80 -16.94 -9.00
N LEU A 108 18.75 -16.29 -9.49
CA LEU A 108 17.88 -15.42 -8.76
C LEU A 108 16.43 -15.89 -8.93
N PHE A 109 15.73 -16.02 -7.84
CA PHE A 109 14.32 -16.38 -7.82
C PHE A 109 13.47 -15.15 -7.42
N PHE A 110 12.37 -14.94 -8.12
CA PHE A 110 11.43 -13.84 -7.89
C PHE A 110 10.02 -14.38 -7.67
N SER A 111 9.26 -13.72 -6.81
CA SER A 111 7.82 -13.94 -6.68
C SER A 111 7.13 -12.67 -6.19
N ASN A 112 5.87 -12.51 -6.51
CA ASN A 112 4.98 -11.51 -5.91
C ASN A 112 4.25 -12.04 -4.66
N LYS A 113 4.49 -13.28 -4.27
CA LYS A 113 3.93 -13.91 -3.06
C LYS A 113 5.04 -14.59 -2.26
N LEU A 114 5.09 -14.28 -0.99
CA LEU A 114 6.07 -14.86 -0.09
C LEU A 114 5.93 -16.38 0.01
N GLN A 115 4.70 -16.90 0.04
CA GLN A 115 4.44 -18.33 0.11
C GLN A 115 5.11 -19.10 -1.02
N ASN A 116 5.07 -18.58 -2.26
CA ASN A 116 5.71 -19.24 -3.41
C ASN A 116 7.22 -19.40 -3.25
N MET A 117 7.86 -18.50 -2.46
CA MET A 117 9.30 -18.58 -2.20
C MET A 117 9.64 -19.81 -1.36
N PHE A 118 8.75 -20.21 -0.45
CA PHE A 118 8.93 -21.40 0.39
C PHE A 118 8.55 -22.69 -0.30
N ASP A 119 7.54 -22.65 -1.17
CA ASP A 119 7.04 -23.82 -1.89
C ASP A 119 8.10 -24.41 -2.86
N CYS A 120 9.07 -23.60 -3.25
CA CYS A 120 10.16 -24.02 -4.15
C CYS A 120 11.30 -24.80 -3.47
N ASN A 121 11.25 -25.07 -2.18
CA ASN A 121 12.27 -25.78 -1.39
C ASN A 121 13.70 -25.20 -1.46
N PHE A 122 13.88 -23.99 -1.97
CA PHE A 122 15.19 -23.30 -2.03
C PHE A 122 15.48 -22.51 -0.76
N LEU A 123 14.47 -22.22 0.04
CA LEU A 123 14.57 -21.41 1.22
C LEU A 123 14.05 -22.16 2.44
N SER A 124 14.79 -22.07 3.51
CA SER A 124 14.31 -22.44 4.84
C SER A 124 13.51 -21.28 5.43
N ARG A 125 12.52 -21.60 6.28
CA ARG A 125 11.75 -20.58 7.03
C ARG A 125 12.50 -20.09 8.27
N ASN A 126 13.84 -19.99 8.17
CA ASN A 126 14.64 -19.47 9.27
C ASN A 126 14.40 -17.97 9.44
N LEU A 127 14.09 -17.57 10.65
CA LEU A 127 13.87 -16.17 10.96
C LEU A 127 15.20 -15.39 10.93
N ASP A 128 15.12 -14.16 10.49
CA ASP A 128 16.18 -13.17 10.61
C ASP A 128 16.00 -12.45 11.95
N GLU A 129 16.80 -12.82 12.95
CA GLU A 129 16.65 -12.33 14.32
C GLU A 129 16.78 -10.82 14.44
N GLU A 130 17.65 -10.19 13.63
CA GLU A 130 17.83 -8.74 13.65
C GLU A 130 16.57 -8.03 13.10
N VAL A 131 16.00 -8.55 12.01
CA VAL A 131 14.76 -8.01 11.43
C VAL A 131 13.57 -8.28 12.34
N LEU A 132 13.51 -9.45 12.96
CA LEU A 132 12.49 -9.77 13.95
C LEU A 132 12.54 -8.79 15.14
N TYR A 133 13.75 -8.52 15.65
CA TYR A 133 13.93 -7.53 16.72
C TYR A 133 13.45 -6.13 16.29
N ASP A 134 13.87 -5.68 15.12
CA ASP A 134 13.42 -4.39 14.59
C ASP A 134 11.90 -4.33 14.42
N TYR A 135 11.28 -5.40 13.92
CA TYR A 135 9.83 -5.52 13.79
C TYR A 135 9.11 -5.45 15.14
N LEU A 136 9.57 -6.18 16.15
CA LEU A 136 8.98 -6.16 17.50
C LEU A 136 9.08 -4.78 18.17
N VAL A 137 10.11 -4.00 17.84
CA VAL A 137 10.31 -2.65 18.40
C VAL A 137 9.57 -1.57 17.64
N THR A 138 9.49 -1.68 16.31
CA THR A 138 9.00 -0.60 15.43
C THR A 138 7.67 -0.91 14.75
N GLY A 139 7.23 -2.18 14.76
CA GLY A 139 6.09 -2.67 13.99
C GLY A 139 6.36 -2.86 12.50
N LEU A 140 7.55 -2.56 12.01
CA LEU A 140 7.91 -2.62 10.60
C LEU A 140 9.28 -3.25 10.38
N PRO A 141 9.45 -4.13 9.38
CA PRO A 141 10.77 -4.58 8.97
C PRO A 141 11.55 -3.42 8.33
N ARG A 142 12.86 -3.39 8.52
CA ARG A 142 13.72 -2.35 7.96
C ARG A 142 14.23 -2.69 6.58
N ASN A 143 14.36 -1.66 5.75
CA ASN A 143 14.97 -1.72 4.43
C ASN A 143 14.25 -2.71 3.48
N ASN A 144 15.04 -3.48 2.73
CA ASN A 144 14.58 -4.48 1.78
C ASN A 144 14.63 -5.92 2.34
N ARG A 145 14.75 -6.06 3.66
CA ARG A 145 14.79 -7.38 4.33
C ARG A 145 13.38 -7.82 4.71
N THR A 146 13.16 -9.12 4.70
CA THR A 146 11.94 -9.74 5.24
C THR A 146 12.25 -10.36 6.60
N LEU A 147 11.25 -10.88 7.30
CA LEU A 147 11.46 -11.64 8.54
C LEU A 147 12.26 -12.95 8.33
N PHE A 148 12.49 -13.35 7.09
CA PHE A 148 13.13 -14.62 6.75
C PHE A 148 14.52 -14.41 6.20
N SER A 149 15.48 -15.14 6.73
CA SER A 149 16.88 -15.07 6.32
C SER A 149 17.06 -15.41 4.83
N GLY A 150 17.87 -14.62 4.14
CA GLY A 150 18.16 -14.82 2.71
C GLY A 150 17.07 -14.37 1.75
N LEU A 151 15.95 -13.84 2.26
CA LEU A 151 14.84 -13.35 1.45
C LEU A 151 14.73 -11.83 1.55
N SER A 152 14.70 -11.19 0.41
CA SER A 152 14.58 -9.74 0.28
C SER A 152 13.30 -9.34 -0.46
N VAL A 153 12.84 -8.12 -0.22
CA VAL A 153 11.80 -7.47 -1.01
C VAL A 153 12.41 -6.30 -1.78
N LEU A 154 12.02 -6.14 -3.05
CA LEU A 154 12.46 -4.99 -3.83
C LEU A 154 11.81 -3.73 -3.26
N GLN A 155 12.64 -2.76 -2.89
CA GLN A 155 12.15 -1.51 -2.30
C GLN A 155 11.32 -0.70 -3.30
N ASN A 156 10.38 0.08 -2.75
CA ASN A 156 9.67 1.09 -3.53
C ASN A 156 10.65 2.05 -4.23
N ASN A 157 10.26 2.55 -5.39
CA ASN A 157 11.11 3.44 -6.21
C ASN A 157 12.42 2.83 -6.71
N HIS A 158 12.60 1.51 -6.61
CA HIS A 158 13.82 0.83 -7.03
C HIS A 158 13.58 -0.12 -8.19
N CYS A 159 14.63 -0.32 -8.93
CA CYS A 159 14.73 -1.39 -9.88
C CYS A 159 15.99 -2.25 -9.60
N LEU A 160 15.85 -3.52 -9.85
CA LEU A 160 16.91 -4.51 -9.77
C LEU A 160 17.29 -4.95 -11.18
N THR A 161 18.58 -4.98 -11.47
CA THR A 161 19.09 -5.61 -12.68
C THR A 161 19.94 -6.82 -12.28
N PHE A 162 19.68 -7.96 -12.89
CA PHE A 162 20.44 -9.19 -12.72
C PHE A 162 21.03 -9.61 -14.05
N ASP A 163 22.35 -9.72 -14.10
CA ASP A 163 23.07 -10.25 -15.25
C ASP A 163 23.27 -11.75 -15.04
N ILE A 164 22.67 -12.56 -15.92
CA ILE A 164 22.65 -14.02 -15.78
C ILE A 164 24.04 -14.62 -15.97
N VAL A 165 24.87 -14.00 -16.81
CA VAL A 165 26.22 -14.52 -17.12
C VAL A 165 27.18 -14.27 -15.98
N SER A 166 27.25 -13.02 -15.52
CA SER A 166 28.14 -12.63 -14.42
C SER A 166 27.55 -12.87 -13.03
N LYS A 167 26.26 -13.23 -12.94
CA LYS A 167 25.48 -13.38 -11.70
C LYS A 167 25.47 -12.12 -10.82
N LYS A 168 25.73 -10.97 -11.42
CA LYS A 168 25.80 -9.69 -10.71
C LYS A 168 24.41 -9.06 -10.55
N ILE A 169 24.09 -8.69 -9.33
CA ILE A 169 22.89 -7.90 -8.98
C ILE A 169 23.30 -6.44 -8.84
N SER A 170 22.49 -5.53 -9.39
CA SER A 170 22.58 -4.10 -9.15
C SER A 170 21.21 -3.52 -8.85
N LEU A 171 21.15 -2.69 -7.82
CA LEU A 171 19.96 -1.95 -7.41
C LEU A 171 20.13 -0.48 -7.78
N LEU A 172 19.06 0.12 -8.30
CA LEU A 172 19.03 1.54 -8.66
C LEU A 172 17.73 2.15 -8.15
N GLN A 173 17.84 3.21 -7.37
CA GLN A 173 16.69 4.06 -7.07
C GLN A 173 16.38 4.94 -8.28
N TYR A 174 15.24 4.70 -8.95
CA TYR A 174 14.86 5.44 -10.15
C TYR A 174 14.06 6.71 -9.87
N TYR A 175 13.50 6.83 -8.65
CA TYR A 175 12.69 7.98 -8.26
C TYR A 175 12.92 8.36 -6.80
N LYS A 176 12.84 9.67 -6.50
CA LYS A 176 12.83 10.21 -5.13
C LYS A 176 11.71 11.22 -5.02
N PHE A 177 10.89 11.09 -4.00
CA PHE A 177 9.90 12.12 -3.67
C PHE A 177 10.59 13.44 -3.38
N LYS A 178 10.15 14.49 -4.05
CA LYS A 178 10.67 15.85 -3.84
C LYS A 178 9.64 16.64 -3.06
N SER A 179 10.08 17.35 -2.03
CA SER A 179 9.26 18.39 -1.40
C SER A 179 9.31 19.62 -2.31
N ASN A 180 8.19 19.97 -2.89
CA ASN A 180 8.04 21.21 -3.63
C ASN A 180 7.42 22.26 -2.69
N LYS A 181 7.92 23.51 -2.75
CA LYS A 181 7.18 24.61 -2.17
C LYS A 181 5.94 24.83 -3.02
N PHE A 182 4.81 25.00 -2.36
CA PHE A 182 3.58 25.38 -3.02
C PHE A 182 3.60 26.90 -3.19
N ASP A 183 3.64 27.37 -4.41
CA ASP A 183 3.64 28.80 -4.76
C ASP A 183 2.28 29.25 -5.34
N GLY A 184 1.27 28.37 -5.29
CA GLY A 184 -0.07 28.63 -5.82
C GLY A 184 -0.96 29.44 -4.88
N LEU A 185 -1.86 30.22 -5.45
CA LEU A 185 -2.79 31.07 -4.71
C LEU A 185 -3.91 30.27 -4.01
N ASP A 186 -4.22 29.06 -4.49
CA ASP A 186 -5.29 28.22 -3.96
C ASP A 186 -4.84 26.77 -3.73
N LEU A 187 -4.30 26.52 -2.54
CA LEU A 187 -3.87 25.18 -2.12
C LEU A 187 -5.06 24.21 -2.03
N PHE A 188 -6.24 24.68 -1.65
CA PHE A 188 -7.40 23.81 -1.45
C PHE A 188 -7.95 23.29 -2.78
N GLU A 189 -8.12 24.16 -3.77
CA GLU A 189 -8.60 23.75 -5.11
C GLU A 189 -7.56 22.88 -5.86
N ASP A 190 -6.27 23.16 -5.72
CA ASP A 190 -5.22 22.30 -6.28
C ASP A 190 -5.23 20.91 -5.64
N THR A 191 -5.36 20.84 -4.32
CA THR A 191 -5.45 19.58 -3.58
C THR A 191 -6.71 18.80 -3.97
N ARG A 192 -7.86 19.45 -4.01
CA ARG A 192 -9.13 18.86 -4.43
C ARG A 192 -9.06 18.29 -5.85
N THR A 193 -8.54 19.09 -6.79
CA THR A 193 -8.39 18.68 -8.17
C THR A 193 -7.49 17.46 -8.30
N LYS A 194 -6.33 17.44 -7.61
CA LYS A 194 -5.40 16.32 -7.63
C LYS A 194 -6.00 15.08 -6.98
N PHE A 195 -6.73 15.24 -5.89
CA PHE A 195 -7.41 14.15 -5.21
C PHE A 195 -8.47 13.50 -6.11
N LEU A 196 -9.35 14.28 -6.73
CA LEU A 196 -10.35 13.78 -7.67
C LEU A 196 -9.69 13.07 -8.87
N ARG A 197 -8.67 13.66 -9.48
CA ARG A 197 -7.92 13.03 -10.58
C ARG A 197 -7.28 11.72 -10.18
N SER A 198 -6.79 11.60 -8.94
CA SER A 198 -6.19 10.36 -8.45
C SER A 198 -7.17 9.20 -8.35
N LEU A 199 -8.46 9.49 -8.15
CA LEU A 199 -9.55 8.51 -8.10
C LEU A 199 -10.17 8.25 -9.48
N GLU A 200 -10.27 9.27 -10.31
CA GLU A 200 -10.93 9.20 -11.62
C GLU A 200 -10.34 8.10 -12.51
N TYR A 201 -9.03 8.01 -12.60
CA TYR A 201 -8.38 7.04 -13.47
C TYR A 201 -8.60 5.58 -13.00
N PRO A 202 -8.27 5.18 -11.76
CA PRO A 202 -8.55 3.82 -11.29
C PRO A 202 -10.06 3.51 -11.32
N PHE A 203 -10.93 4.50 -11.12
CA PHE A 203 -12.37 4.34 -11.28
C PHE A 203 -12.75 4.00 -12.73
N LYS A 204 -12.30 4.76 -13.73
CA LYS A 204 -12.57 4.51 -15.15
C LYS A 204 -12.06 3.15 -15.62
N LYS A 205 -10.85 2.76 -15.21
CA LYS A 205 -10.23 1.48 -15.58
C LYS A 205 -10.75 0.28 -14.79
N SER A 206 -11.52 0.51 -13.73
CA SER A 206 -12.08 -0.60 -12.93
C SER A 206 -13.20 -1.32 -13.66
N PRO A 207 -13.45 -2.61 -13.32
CA PRO A 207 -14.62 -3.33 -13.81
C PRO A 207 -15.91 -2.67 -13.29
N ARG A 208 -17.05 -3.14 -13.80
CA ARG A 208 -18.36 -2.62 -13.39
C ARG A 208 -18.60 -2.71 -11.89
N ASN A 209 -18.19 -3.81 -11.27
CA ASN A 209 -18.34 -4.05 -9.84
C ASN A 209 -17.07 -3.64 -9.10
N ILE A 210 -17.17 -2.62 -8.25
CA ILE A 210 -16.12 -2.14 -7.37
C ILE A 210 -16.61 -2.07 -5.93
N ALA A 211 -15.69 -1.96 -4.98
CA ALA A 211 -16.05 -1.76 -3.59
C ALA A 211 -15.35 -0.54 -3.00
N THR A 212 -15.95 0.02 -1.95
CA THR A 212 -15.34 1.00 -1.07
C THR A 212 -15.53 0.59 0.37
N MET A 213 -14.52 0.85 1.22
CA MET A 213 -14.65 0.77 2.67
C MET A 213 -15.08 2.14 3.19
N LEU A 214 -16.14 2.15 3.99
CA LEU A 214 -16.68 3.36 4.61
C LEU A 214 -16.68 3.17 6.14
N SER A 215 -15.81 3.87 6.83
CA SER A 215 -15.71 3.87 8.29
C SER A 215 -16.35 5.08 8.94
N GLY A 216 -16.78 6.09 8.17
CA GLY A 216 -17.23 7.38 8.71
C GLY A 216 -16.07 8.36 8.96
N GLY A 217 -14.83 7.90 9.02
CA GLY A 217 -13.64 8.75 9.08
C GLY A 217 -13.43 9.54 7.79
N ILE A 218 -12.73 10.70 7.89
CA ILE A 218 -12.62 11.68 6.80
C ILE A 218 -12.04 11.08 5.51
N ASP A 219 -11.04 10.20 5.60
CA ASP A 219 -10.36 9.62 4.45
C ASP A 219 -11.29 8.68 3.67
N SER A 220 -11.92 7.73 4.37
CA SER A 220 -12.84 6.76 3.75
C SER A 220 -14.10 7.43 3.22
N SER A 221 -14.61 8.42 3.92
CA SER A 221 -15.79 9.21 3.53
C SER A 221 -15.50 10.05 2.29
N SER A 222 -14.33 10.70 2.22
CA SER A 222 -13.91 11.48 1.06
C SER A 222 -13.79 10.61 -0.18
N ILE A 223 -13.13 9.44 -0.07
CA ILE A 223 -13.00 8.50 -1.19
C ILE A 223 -14.37 7.99 -1.63
N SER A 224 -15.21 7.53 -0.71
CA SER A 224 -16.51 6.97 -1.02
C SER A 224 -17.45 7.98 -1.68
N SER A 225 -17.48 9.22 -1.17
CA SER A 225 -18.29 10.30 -1.73
C SER A 225 -17.78 10.74 -3.12
N CYS A 226 -16.45 10.76 -3.33
CA CYS A 226 -15.89 11.04 -4.65
C CYS A 226 -16.22 9.94 -5.68
N LEU A 227 -16.20 8.67 -5.28
CA LEU A 227 -16.60 7.57 -6.17
C LEU A 227 -18.08 7.65 -6.54
N ASP A 228 -18.94 7.99 -5.59
CA ASP A 228 -20.35 8.24 -5.84
C ASP A 228 -20.54 9.40 -6.81
N TYR A 229 -19.89 10.53 -6.58
CA TYR A 229 -19.89 11.69 -7.46
C TYR A 229 -19.45 11.34 -8.90
N LEU A 230 -18.33 10.61 -9.06
CA LEU A 230 -17.85 10.18 -10.36
C LEU A 230 -18.83 9.21 -11.06
N ASN A 231 -19.62 8.48 -10.30
CA ASN A 231 -20.58 7.53 -10.84
C ASN A 231 -21.93 8.19 -11.21
N LEU A 232 -22.28 9.33 -10.61
CA LEU A 232 -23.53 10.07 -10.92
C LEU A 232 -23.59 10.46 -12.39
N ASP A 233 -22.45 10.86 -12.97
CA ASP A 233 -22.38 11.28 -14.37
C ASP A 233 -22.48 10.11 -15.35
N THR A 234 -21.99 8.94 -14.98
CA THR A 234 -21.89 7.79 -15.91
C THR A 234 -22.91 6.70 -15.61
N GLY A 235 -23.26 6.48 -14.36
CA GLY A 235 -24.11 5.37 -13.91
C GLY A 235 -23.57 3.98 -14.23
N GLU A 236 -22.33 3.87 -14.70
CA GLU A 236 -21.77 2.63 -15.26
C GLU A 236 -21.32 1.64 -14.20
N LYS A 237 -20.96 2.12 -13.00
CA LYS A 237 -20.38 1.29 -11.94
C LYS A 237 -21.43 0.88 -10.93
N GLN A 238 -21.24 -0.33 -10.40
CA GLN A 238 -21.95 -0.81 -9.22
C GLN A 238 -20.99 -0.74 -8.04
N ILE A 239 -21.20 0.26 -7.16
CA ILE A 239 -20.35 0.52 -6.01
C ILE A 239 -20.92 -0.21 -4.80
N HIS A 240 -20.16 -1.16 -4.27
CA HIS A 240 -20.49 -1.91 -3.05
C HIS A 240 -19.77 -1.27 -1.87
N SER A 241 -20.49 -0.56 -1.01
CA SER A 241 -19.92 -0.01 0.22
C SER A 241 -19.96 -1.04 1.35
N TYR A 242 -18.89 -1.08 2.14
CA TYR A 242 -18.76 -1.96 3.31
C TYR A 242 -18.34 -1.14 4.53
N SER A 243 -18.97 -1.44 5.67
CA SER A 243 -18.67 -0.79 6.95
C SER A 243 -18.54 -1.83 8.06
N ALA A 244 -17.55 -1.66 8.93
CA ALA A 244 -17.47 -2.38 10.19
C ALA A 244 -18.28 -1.64 11.23
N VAL A 245 -19.11 -2.34 12.00
CA VAL A 245 -19.89 -1.80 13.11
C VAL A 245 -19.71 -2.67 14.35
N PHE A 246 -19.97 -2.10 15.54
CA PHE A 246 -19.77 -2.74 16.82
C PHE A 246 -21.00 -2.49 17.70
N THR A 247 -22.14 -3.05 17.29
CA THR A 247 -23.45 -2.71 17.84
C THR A 247 -23.71 -3.25 19.25
N GLU A 248 -23.03 -4.35 19.63
CA GLU A 248 -23.24 -5.03 20.93
C GLU A 248 -22.18 -4.72 21.98
N LEU A 249 -21.24 -3.79 21.70
CA LEU A 249 -20.26 -3.37 22.70
C LEU A 249 -20.89 -2.60 23.83
N ALA A 250 -20.25 -2.66 25.01
CA ALA A 250 -20.63 -1.83 26.15
C ALA A 250 -20.62 -0.34 25.76
N LYS A 251 -21.50 0.46 26.39
CA LYS A 251 -21.74 1.85 25.98
C LYS A 251 -20.46 2.68 25.89
N ASP A 252 -19.54 2.51 26.85
CA ASP A 252 -18.28 3.25 26.89
C ASP A 252 -17.29 2.77 25.79
N GLU A 253 -17.28 1.47 25.48
CA GLU A 253 -16.47 0.87 24.42
C GLU A 253 -17.04 1.22 23.04
N LYS A 254 -18.38 1.25 22.92
CA LYS A 254 -19.08 1.63 21.69
C LYS A 254 -18.76 3.06 21.27
N LEU A 255 -18.70 4.01 22.20
CA LEU A 255 -18.34 5.40 21.93
C LEU A 255 -16.94 5.56 21.28
N ILE A 256 -16.07 4.60 21.47
CA ILE A 256 -14.69 4.62 20.94
C ILE A 256 -14.58 3.85 19.61
N ALA A 257 -15.33 2.77 19.45
CA ALA A 257 -15.15 1.81 18.37
C ALA A 257 -16.24 1.84 17.29
N ASP A 258 -17.45 2.32 17.61
CA ASP A 258 -18.58 2.31 16.68
C ASP A 258 -18.77 3.68 16.02
N GLU A 259 -18.44 3.76 14.74
CA GLU A 259 -18.56 4.96 13.92
C GLU A 259 -19.88 5.00 13.10
N SER A 260 -20.88 4.22 13.52
CA SER A 260 -22.15 4.05 12.77
C SER A 260 -22.86 5.37 12.47
N GLU A 261 -22.84 6.36 13.39
CA GLU A 261 -23.47 7.66 13.18
C GLU A 261 -22.81 8.41 12.00
N TYR A 262 -21.48 8.45 11.93
CA TYR A 262 -20.76 9.10 10.83
C TYR A 262 -20.95 8.35 9.50
N ILE A 263 -21.04 7.03 9.55
CA ILE A 263 -21.38 6.22 8.37
C ILE A 263 -22.75 6.60 7.84
N ASP A 264 -23.75 6.72 8.72
CA ASP A 264 -25.13 7.04 8.34
C ASP A 264 -25.24 8.48 7.79
N GLU A 265 -24.46 9.43 8.30
CA GLU A 265 -24.35 10.78 7.71
C GLU A 265 -23.87 10.74 6.26
N VAL A 266 -22.80 10.00 5.97
CA VAL A 266 -22.30 9.87 4.59
C VAL A 266 -23.32 9.18 3.69
N LEU A 267 -23.97 8.12 4.18
CA LEU A 267 -25.00 7.41 3.41
C LEU A 267 -26.24 8.29 3.14
N SER A 268 -26.59 9.21 4.04
CA SER A 268 -27.68 10.17 3.82
C SER A 268 -27.37 11.22 2.74
N ALA A 269 -26.09 11.54 2.57
CA ALA A 269 -25.59 12.54 1.63
C ALA A 269 -25.18 11.97 0.25
N THR A 270 -25.21 10.63 0.09
CA THR A 270 -24.76 9.93 -1.12
C THR A 270 -25.81 8.94 -1.62
N SER A 271 -25.64 8.41 -2.82
CA SER A 271 -26.46 7.31 -3.33
C SER A 271 -25.98 5.92 -2.87
N LEU A 272 -24.90 5.87 -2.10
CA LEU A 272 -24.28 4.64 -1.62
C LEU A 272 -25.17 3.89 -0.62
N ARG A 273 -25.05 2.56 -0.63
CA ARG A 273 -25.67 1.67 0.36
C ARG A 273 -24.58 0.79 0.96
N ALA A 274 -24.31 0.97 2.26
CA ALA A 274 -23.31 0.17 2.94
C ALA A 274 -23.87 -1.16 3.43
N LYS A 275 -23.11 -2.22 3.22
CA LYS A 275 -23.28 -3.47 3.94
C LYS A 275 -22.54 -3.35 5.27
N LYS A 276 -23.27 -3.12 6.35
CA LYS A 276 -22.73 -3.12 7.71
C LYS A 276 -22.45 -4.56 8.14
N ILE A 277 -21.23 -4.81 8.62
CA ILE A 277 -20.80 -6.11 9.16
C ILE A 277 -20.48 -5.87 10.64
N ASP A 278 -21.19 -6.59 11.52
CA ASP A 278 -20.99 -6.48 12.96
C ASP A 278 -19.82 -7.33 13.44
N PHE A 279 -18.89 -6.69 14.12
CA PHE A 279 -17.69 -7.29 14.70
C PHE A 279 -17.71 -7.32 16.23
N SER A 280 -18.82 -7.04 16.88
CA SER A 280 -18.94 -7.00 18.34
C SER A 280 -18.42 -8.27 19.03
N ASN A 281 -18.60 -9.42 18.40
CA ASN A 281 -18.17 -10.74 18.88
C ASN A 281 -16.87 -11.25 18.23
N SER A 282 -16.12 -10.36 17.58
CA SER A 282 -14.88 -10.67 16.88
C SER A 282 -13.72 -9.89 17.46
N GLY A 283 -12.52 -10.43 17.37
CA GLY A 283 -11.31 -9.76 17.84
C GLY A 283 -10.06 -10.21 17.09
N PRO A 284 -8.90 -9.67 17.43
CA PRO A 284 -7.64 -9.99 16.74
C PRO A 284 -7.33 -11.50 16.68
N LEU A 285 -7.71 -12.26 17.70
CA LEU A 285 -7.47 -13.70 17.76
C LEU A 285 -8.41 -14.50 16.87
N SER A 286 -9.55 -13.95 16.47
CA SER A 286 -10.53 -14.66 15.62
C SER A 286 -9.99 -14.99 14.22
N ALA A 287 -8.96 -14.29 13.76
CA ALA A 287 -8.31 -14.51 12.46
C ALA A 287 -6.89 -15.08 12.57
N LEU A 288 -6.49 -15.56 13.75
CA LEU A 288 -5.09 -15.96 14.00
C LEU A 288 -4.62 -17.08 13.05
N GLU A 289 -5.49 -18.04 12.75
CA GLU A 289 -5.17 -19.14 11.83
C GLU A 289 -4.94 -18.64 10.41
N GLU A 290 -5.79 -17.73 9.91
CA GLU A 290 -5.63 -17.15 8.58
C GLU A 290 -4.39 -16.25 8.50
N VAL A 291 -4.17 -15.44 9.51
CA VAL A 291 -2.99 -14.56 9.60
C VAL A 291 -1.70 -15.37 9.61
N SER A 292 -1.67 -16.49 10.33
CA SER A 292 -0.48 -17.37 10.36
C SER A 292 -0.12 -17.97 9.00
N LYS A 293 -1.11 -18.11 8.10
CA LYS A 293 -0.91 -18.61 6.73
C LYS A 293 -0.37 -17.56 5.75
N LEU A 294 -0.42 -16.26 6.10
CA LEU A 294 0.03 -15.20 5.20
C LEU A 294 1.55 -15.16 5.03
N SER A 295 2.31 -15.82 5.92
CA SER A 295 3.78 -15.84 5.91
C SER A 295 4.43 -14.45 6.05
N GLU A 296 3.64 -13.42 6.35
CA GLU A 296 4.07 -12.04 6.60
C GLU A 296 3.56 -11.59 7.96
N PRO A 297 4.26 -10.66 8.64
CA PRO A 297 3.80 -10.14 9.91
C PRO A 297 2.47 -9.40 9.72
N ALA A 298 1.53 -9.64 10.61
CA ALA A 298 0.28 -8.91 10.65
C ALA A 298 0.54 -7.41 10.96
N LEU A 299 0.03 -6.53 10.11
CA LEU A 299 0.17 -5.08 10.26
C LEU A 299 -0.96 -4.52 11.16
N GLY A 300 -0.91 -4.85 12.44
CA GLY A 300 -1.82 -4.29 13.43
C GLY A 300 -3.00 -5.18 13.84
N PRO A 301 -3.69 -4.79 14.92
CA PRO A 301 -4.73 -5.62 15.54
C PRO A 301 -6.01 -5.77 14.70
N ASN A 302 -6.27 -4.85 13.76
CA ASN A 302 -7.50 -4.81 12.96
C ASN A 302 -7.47 -5.70 11.70
N ILE A 303 -6.43 -6.52 11.53
CA ILE A 303 -6.29 -7.40 10.35
C ILE A 303 -7.49 -8.35 10.17
N TYR A 304 -8.14 -8.77 11.24
CA TYR A 304 -9.33 -9.63 11.20
C TYR A 304 -10.51 -8.97 10.47
N VAL A 305 -10.70 -7.67 10.64
CA VAL A 305 -11.71 -6.87 9.92
C VAL A 305 -11.41 -6.87 8.43
N ASN A 306 -10.17 -6.56 8.05
CA ASN A 306 -9.75 -6.54 6.66
C ASN A 306 -9.91 -7.90 5.99
N LEU A 307 -9.54 -8.99 6.67
CA LEU A 307 -9.71 -10.35 6.14
C LEU A 307 -11.19 -10.72 5.92
N ALA A 308 -12.09 -10.33 6.82
CA ALA A 308 -13.52 -10.56 6.67
C ALA A 308 -14.08 -9.80 5.45
N PHE A 309 -13.68 -8.54 5.26
CA PHE A 309 -14.03 -7.78 4.06
C PHE A 309 -13.50 -8.45 2.79
N MET A 310 -12.21 -8.80 2.74
CA MET A 310 -11.60 -9.46 1.58
C MET A 310 -12.30 -10.77 1.22
N LYS A 311 -12.69 -11.58 2.21
CA LYS A 311 -13.51 -12.80 2.00
C LYS A 311 -14.86 -12.46 1.37
N SER A 312 -15.55 -11.43 1.89
CA SER A 312 -16.86 -10.99 1.38
C SER A 312 -16.77 -10.46 -0.06
N LEU A 313 -15.72 -9.69 -0.37
CA LEU A 313 -15.46 -9.14 -1.68
C LEU A 313 -15.12 -10.24 -2.69
N SER A 314 -14.23 -11.15 -2.31
CA SER A 314 -13.84 -12.30 -3.15
C SER A 314 -15.02 -13.20 -3.49
N ALA A 315 -15.91 -13.46 -2.53
CA ALA A 315 -17.13 -14.25 -2.75
C ALA A 315 -18.08 -13.61 -3.79
N LYS A 316 -18.03 -12.28 -3.94
CA LYS A 316 -18.80 -11.52 -4.95
C LYS A 316 -18.04 -11.29 -6.26
N GLY A 317 -16.80 -11.76 -6.39
CA GLY A 317 -15.95 -11.54 -7.55
C GLY A 317 -15.51 -10.09 -7.71
N ILE A 318 -15.55 -9.28 -6.64
CA ILE A 318 -15.07 -7.90 -6.64
C ILE A 318 -13.54 -7.91 -6.59
N GLN A 319 -12.90 -7.17 -7.50
CA GLN A 319 -11.44 -7.18 -7.69
C GLN A 319 -10.77 -5.89 -7.23
N ILE A 320 -11.52 -4.78 -7.16
CA ILE A 320 -10.99 -3.48 -6.80
C ILE A 320 -11.75 -2.96 -5.60
N LEU A 321 -10.98 -2.65 -4.56
CA LEU A 321 -11.42 -2.01 -3.34
C LEU A 321 -10.73 -0.65 -3.23
N PHE A 322 -11.52 0.38 -3.00
CA PHE A 322 -11.04 1.71 -2.64
C PHE A 322 -11.16 1.87 -1.12
N GLU A 323 -10.09 2.29 -0.48
CA GLU A 323 -10.03 2.42 0.99
C GLU A 323 -9.19 3.62 1.42
N GLY A 324 -9.48 4.14 2.61
CA GLY A 324 -8.79 5.29 3.22
C GLY A 324 -7.46 4.96 3.90
N ASN A 325 -6.99 3.72 3.82
CA ASN A 325 -5.75 3.31 4.45
C ASN A 325 -4.55 4.14 3.95
N GLY A 326 -3.77 4.67 4.90
CA GLY A 326 -2.60 5.50 4.61
C GLY A 326 -2.88 7.00 4.56
N GLY A 327 -4.14 7.46 4.58
CA GLY A 327 -4.48 8.87 4.64
C GLY A 327 -3.79 9.57 5.80
N ASP A 328 -3.97 9.08 7.01
CA ASP A 328 -3.30 9.58 8.21
C ASP A 328 -1.76 9.57 8.12
N SER A 329 -1.20 8.60 7.42
CA SER A 329 0.26 8.44 7.33
C SER A 329 0.90 9.30 6.23
N ILE A 330 0.18 9.54 5.13
CA ILE A 330 0.69 10.22 3.92
C ILE A 330 0.27 11.68 3.90
N ILE A 331 -1.02 11.96 4.13
CA ILE A 331 -1.58 13.32 4.17
C ILE A 331 -1.34 13.93 5.54
N GLY A 332 -1.48 13.12 6.60
CA GLY A 332 -1.22 13.47 7.98
C GLY A 332 -2.48 13.82 8.77
N HIS A 333 -2.51 13.35 10.01
CA HIS A 333 -3.57 13.66 10.99
C HIS A 333 -3.28 14.92 11.82
N GLY A 334 -2.34 15.75 11.39
CA GLY A 334 -2.00 17.01 12.07
C GLY A 334 -0.94 16.93 13.18
N TYR A 335 -0.70 15.78 13.82
CA TYR A 335 0.32 15.70 14.89
C TYR A 335 1.75 16.02 14.41
N GLY A 336 2.09 15.67 13.17
CA GLY A 336 3.36 16.04 12.56
C GLY A 336 3.58 17.54 12.46
N ARG A 337 2.48 18.32 12.36
CA ARG A 337 2.52 19.78 12.30
C ARG A 337 3.09 20.41 13.57
N PHE A 338 2.72 19.92 14.73
CA PHE A 338 3.26 20.42 16.00
C PHE A 338 4.78 20.20 16.08
N LEU A 339 5.25 19.03 15.64
CA LEU A 339 6.69 18.72 15.61
C LEU A 339 7.42 19.61 14.59
N GLU A 340 6.83 19.88 13.45
CA GLU A 340 7.38 20.78 12.44
C GLU A 340 7.51 22.20 12.97
N LEU A 341 6.47 22.75 13.60
CA LEU A 341 6.48 24.07 14.23
C LEU A 341 7.57 24.17 15.30
N ALA A 342 7.70 23.13 16.13
CA ALA A 342 8.74 23.07 17.14
C ALA A 342 10.16 23.03 16.52
N ARG A 343 10.38 22.26 15.47
CA ARG A 343 11.65 22.20 14.73
C ARG A 343 12.00 23.52 14.05
N ARG A 344 10.99 24.27 13.61
CA ARG A 344 11.15 25.61 13.03
C ARG A 344 11.23 26.72 14.10
N MET A 345 11.20 26.35 15.40
CA MET A 345 11.22 27.30 16.52
C MET A 345 10.01 28.27 16.52
N GLN A 346 8.91 27.90 15.88
CA GLN A 346 7.67 28.70 15.79
C GLN A 346 6.75 28.42 16.98
N TYR A 347 7.24 28.67 18.20
CA TYR A 347 6.54 28.28 19.44
C TYR A 347 5.22 29.01 19.66
N TYR A 348 5.09 30.26 19.18
CA TYR A 348 3.83 31.00 19.26
C TYR A 348 2.73 30.33 18.41
N SER A 349 3.03 30.01 17.16
CA SER A 349 2.12 29.31 16.28
C SER A 349 1.76 27.91 16.83
N LEU A 350 2.77 27.18 17.35
CA LEU A 350 2.56 25.89 18.00
C LEU A 350 1.57 25.98 19.15
N TYR A 351 1.70 26.98 20.00
CA TYR A 351 0.79 27.16 21.15
C TYR A 351 -0.65 27.51 20.71
N ASN A 352 -0.80 28.35 19.69
CA ASN A 352 -2.11 28.72 19.18
C ASN A 352 -2.80 27.53 18.49
N GLU A 353 -2.09 26.83 17.60
CA GLU A 353 -2.63 25.62 16.95
C GLU A 353 -2.95 24.53 17.98
N TYR A 354 -2.16 24.42 19.07
CA TYR A 354 -2.48 23.51 20.17
C TYR A 354 -3.79 23.91 20.89
N LYS A 355 -4.04 25.21 21.14
CA LYS A 355 -5.30 25.65 21.73
C LYS A 355 -6.50 25.33 20.85
N ASP A 356 -6.37 25.56 19.55
CA ASP A 356 -7.44 25.24 18.59
C ASP A 356 -7.70 23.74 18.52
N PHE A 357 -6.65 22.93 18.57
CA PHE A 357 -6.73 21.48 18.68
C PHE A 357 -7.48 21.02 19.96
N CYS A 358 -7.16 21.62 21.13
CA CYS A 358 -7.86 21.31 22.37
C CYS A 358 -9.35 21.67 22.30
N LYS A 359 -9.68 22.81 21.68
CA LYS A 359 -11.09 23.23 21.48
C LYS A 359 -11.82 22.24 20.55
N ALA A 360 -11.20 21.85 19.44
CA ALA A 360 -11.79 20.90 18.49
C ALA A 360 -12.08 19.54 19.13
N LEU A 361 -11.23 19.09 20.04
CA LEU A 361 -11.42 17.83 20.79
C LEU A 361 -12.33 17.97 22.01
N ASN A 362 -12.79 19.18 22.33
CA ASN A 362 -13.50 19.47 23.57
C ASN A 362 -12.78 18.94 24.83
N ARG A 363 -11.43 19.04 24.84
CA ARG A 363 -10.56 18.56 25.93
C ARG A 363 -9.63 19.66 26.40
N ASP A 364 -9.52 19.77 27.71
CA ASP A 364 -8.52 20.66 28.33
C ASP A 364 -7.27 19.86 28.67
N LEU A 365 -6.32 19.85 27.75
CA LEU A 365 -5.04 19.17 27.91
C LEU A 365 -3.98 20.13 28.43
N ASN A 366 -3.11 19.67 29.32
CA ASN A 366 -2.00 20.48 29.82
C ASN A 366 -0.92 20.62 28.74
N PHE A 367 -0.65 21.86 28.30
CA PHE A 367 0.35 22.13 27.25
C PHE A 367 1.76 21.63 27.60
N SER A 368 2.19 21.80 28.85
CA SER A 368 3.51 21.32 29.28
C SER A 368 3.63 19.80 29.18
N HIS A 369 2.56 19.08 29.52
CA HIS A 369 2.48 17.63 29.39
C HIS A 369 2.49 17.22 27.91
N PHE A 370 1.67 17.86 27.08
CA PHE A 370 1.63 17.64 25.63
C PHE A 370 3.02 17.89 25.01
N PHE A 371 3.63 19.03 25.29
CA PHE A 371 4.94 19.41 24.76
C PHE A 371 6.03 18.38 25.14
N LYS A 372 6.04 17.95 26.40
CA LYS A 372 6.99 16.92 26.88
C LYS A 372 6.78 15.56 26.22
N GLN A 373 5.54 15.11 26.09
CA GLN A 373 5.21 13.79 25.59
C GLN A 373 5.32 13.69 24.06
N TYR A 374 4.85 14.68 23.33
CA TYR A 374 4.76 14.63 21.87
C TYR A 374 5.90 15.37 21.16
N ILE A 375 6.43 16.44 21.76
CA ILE A 375 7.49 17.23 21.12
C ILE A 375 8.85 16.76 21.59
N LEU A 376 9.16 16.85 22.89
CA LEU A 376 10.50 16.56 23.39
C LEU A 376 10.90 15.10 23.18
N LYS A 377 10.00 14.14 23.35
CA LYS A 377 10.30 12.71 23.07
C LYS A 377 10.71 12.46 21.62
N ASN A 378 10.13 13.20 20.68
CA ASN A 378 10.46 13.07 19.27
C ASN A 378 11.73 13.83 18.86
N PHE A 379 12.29 14.65 19.75
CA PHE A 379 13.63 15.25 19.60
C PHE A 379 14.74 14.35 20.17
N GLU A 380 14.41 13.35 21.00
CA GLU A 380 15.43 12.41 21.47
C GLU A 380 15.93 11.56 20.28
N PRO A 381 17.26 11.48 20.06
CA PRO A 381 17.80 10.56 19.07
C PRO A 381 17.31 9.13 19.34
N LEU A 382 16.98 8.39 18.29
CA LEU A 382 16.50 6.98 18.38
C LEU A 382 17.39 6.09 19.26
N TYR A 383 18.68 6.41 19.35
CA TYR A 383 19.64 5.73 20.23
C TYR A 383 19.28 5.85 21.72
N PHE A 384 18.85 7.02 22.18
CA PHE A 384 18.47 7.23 23.59
C PHE A 384 17.10 6.63 23.88
N GLN A 385 16.18 6.61 22.92
CA GLN A 385 14.89 5.94 23.06
C GLN A 385 15.11 4.41 23.23
N LYS A 386 15.99 3.82 22.43
CA LYS A 386 16.35 2.39 22.55
C LYS A 386 16.98 2.07 23.92
N ARG A 387 17.85 2.91 24.43
CA ARG A 387 18.50 2.71 25.73
C ARG A 387 17.51 2.78 26.91
N ARG A 388 16.49 3.64 26.85
CA ARG A 388 15.44 3.75 27.87
C ARG A 388 14.54 2.51 27.94
N ILE A 389 14.25 1.88 26.81
CA ILE A 389 13.47 0.65 26.76
C ILE A 389 14.25 -0.49 27.42
N LEU A 390 15.54 -0.60 27.15
CA LEU A 390 16.41 -1.64 27.70
C LEU A 390 16.71 -1.46 29.21
N THR A 391 16.65 -0.23 29.73
CA THR A 391 16.90 0.03 31.17
C THR A 391 15.64 -0.02 32.04
N LYS A 392 14.43 0.03 31.45
CA LYS A 392 13.16 -0.15 32.19
C LYS A 392 12.81 -1.61 32.47
N ASN A 393 13.49 -2.54 31.82
CA ASN A 393 13.29 -3.99 31.98
C ASN A 393 14.40 -4.65 32.81
N LYS A 394 15.15 -3.87 33.56
CA LYS A 394 15.99 -4.28 34.69
C LYS A 394 15.41 -3.70 35.98
#